data_94d7e0fc0154dbb94cacb4863d11b5ac
#
_entry.id   94d7e0fc0154dbb94cacb4863d11b5ac
#
_cell.length_a   1.000
_cell.length_b   1.000
_cell.length_c   1.000
_cell.angle_alpha   90.00
_cell.angle_beta   90.00
_cell.angle_gamma   90.00
#
_symmetry.space_group_name_H-M   'P 1'
#
loop_
_entity.id
_entity.type
_entity.pdbx_description
1 polymer ?
#
loop_
_entity_poly.entity_id
_entity_poly.type
_entity_poly.pdbx_seq_one_letter_code
_entity_poly.pdbx_strand_id
1 'polypeptide(L)'
;GRGSFKGAPQPKLRALFNVYPETLTLVAREDAGIRSLADLKGKRVNLGTAGSGTRATMELVLQTAGLRTEDLKAALDVKIVEMPTSLCEAKMDAFAFVAGHPNPILQDAASGCRTRIVPVTGPAVDRLVASHPYYMRTSIPGGVYKGTDSPQPTIGTTTTIVVSADMPEDVAYGITKAVFDNFDDFR
;
A
#
# COMPACT_ATOMS: atom_id res chain seq x y z
N GLY A 1 16.76 13.37 0.71
CA GLY A 1 15.79 12.33 0.34
C GLY A 1 16.01 11.06 1.15
N ARG A 2 14.97 10.26 1.29
CA ARG A 2 14.98 8.92 1.92
C ARG A 2 14.53 7.88 0.89
N GLY A 3 14.73 6.61 1.17
CA GLY A 3 14.37 5.53 0.24
C GLY A 3 15.04 5.68 -1.11
N SER A 4 14.30 5.58 -2.20
CA SER A 4 14.79 5.71 -3.58
C SER A 4 15.42 7.08 -3.89
N PHE A 5 15.19 8.09 -3.06
CA PHE A 5 15.75 9.45 -3.19
C PHE A 5 16.88 9.72 -2.19
N LYS A 6 17.47 8.69 -1.57
CA LYS A 6 18.57 8.85 -0.63
C LYS A 6 19.78 9.51 -1.33
N GLY A 7 20.22 10.65 -0.79
CA GLY A 7 21.29 11.45 -1.40
C GLY A 7 20.88 12.30 -2.61
N ALA A 8 19.62 12.22 -3.06
CA ALA A 8 19.07 13.00 -4.15
C ALA A 8 17.85 13.82 -3.70
N PRO A 9 18.04 14.90 -2.94
CA PRO A 9 16.94 15.75 -2.52
C PRO A 9 16.26 16.38 -3.73
N GLN A 10 14.94 16.57 -3.63
CA GLN A 10 14.11 17.20 -4.67
C GLN A 10 13.60 18.57 -4.18
N PRO A 11 14.47 19.60 -4.13
CA PRO A 11 14.15 20.89 -3.51
C PRO A 11 13.09 21.70 -4.26
N LYS A 12 12.83 21.32 -5.52
CA LYS A 12 11.83 21.99 -6.37
C LYS A 12 10.42 21.41 -6.23
N LEU A 13 10.19 20.37 -5.43
CA LEU A 13 8.84 19.87 -5.21
C LEU A 13 8.08 20.73 -4.19
N ARG A 14 6.83 21.04 -4.51
CA ARG A 14 5.86 21.71 -3.63
C ARG A 14 4.58 20.91 -3.59
N ALA A 15 4.07 20.66 -2.40
CA ALA A 15 2.76 20.03 -2.21
C ALA A 15 1.67 21.12 -2.30
N LEU A 16 0.60 20.83 -3.03
CA LEU A 16 -0.60 21.65 -3.04
C LEU A 16 -1.60 21.15 -1.99
N PHE A 17 -2.04 19.90 -2.12
CA PHE A 17 -2.99 19.28 -1.18
C PHE A 17 -2.94 17.76 -1.26
N ASN A 18 -3.47 17.12 -0.22
CA ASN A 18 -3.67 15.68 -0.17
C ASN A 18 -5.04 15.33 -0.76
N VAL A 19 -5.12 14.19 -1.46
CA VAL A 19 -6.33 13.74 -2.15
C VAL A 19 -7.05 12.64 -1.35
N TYR A 20 -6.41 11.49 -1.19
CA TYR A 20 -6.97 10.34 -0.47
C TYR A 20 -5.87 9.50 0.17
N PRO A 21 -6.22 8.68 1.19
CA PRO A 21 -5.28 7.74 1.75
C PRO A 21 -5.08 6.53 0.82
N GLU A 22 -3.83 6.14 0.63
CA GLU A 22 -3.45 4.86 0.05
C GLU A 22 -3.00 3.91 1.17
N THR A 23 -3.63 2.76 1.26
CA THR A 23 -3.36 1.80 2.33
C THR A 23 -2.53 0.64 1.85
N LEU A 24 -1.59 0.18 2.69
CA LEU A 24 -0.92 -1.09 2.47
C LEU A 24 -1.92 -2.22 2.72
N THR A 25 -2.26 -2.95 1.68
CA THR A 25 -3.14 -4.10 1.73
C THR A 25 -2.33 -5.36 1.52
N LEU A 26 -2.31 -6.23 2.53
CA LEU A 26 -1.70 -7.56 2.45
C LEU A 26 -2.81 -8.59 2.30
N VAL A 27 -2.90 -9.20 1.13
CA VAL A 27 -3.92 -10.22 0.82
C VAL A 27 -3.25 -11.58 0.80
N ALA A 28 -3.84 -12.54 1.50
CA ALA A 28 -3.37 -13.93 1.52
C ALA A 28 -4.50 -14.89 1.16
N ARG A 29 -4.16 -16.02 0.54
CA ARG A 29 -5.10 -17.14 0.46
C ARG A 29 -5.42 -17.65 1.86
N GLU A 30 -6.67 -18.00 2.08
CA GLU A 30 -7.10 -18.44 3.41
C GLU A 30 -6.39 -19.74 3.86
N ASP A 31 -6.14 -20.67 2.93
CA ASP A 31 -5.42 -21.93 3.17
C ASP A 31 -3.91 -21.78 3.34
N ALA A 32 -3.34 -20.61 3.02
CA ALA A 32 -1.92 -20.35 3.23
C ALA A 32 -1.53 -20.16 4.71
N GLY A 33 -2.52 -20.01 5.61
CA GLY A 33 -2.30 -19.91 7.05
C GLY A 33 -1.62 -18.61 7.49
N ILE A 34 -1.69 -17.54 6.68
CA ILE A 34 -1.10 -16.23 6.98
C ILE A 34 -2.14 -15.38 7.70
N ARG A 35 -1.88 -15.01 8.95
CA ARG A 35 -2.77 -14.20 9.80
C ARG A 35 -2.08 -12.95 10.36
N SER A 36 -0.76 -12.89 10.27
CA SER A 36 0.08 -11.81 10.75
C SER A 36 1.32 -11.66 9.87
N LEU A 37 2.09 -10.59 10.07
CA LEU A 37 3.36 -10.39 9.36
C LEU A 37 4.37 -11.52 9.63
N ALA A 38 4.38 -12.09 10.83
CA ALA A 38 5.30 -13.16 11.20
C ALA A 38 5.08 -14.45 10.37
N ASP A 39 3.83 -14.69 9.95
CA ASP A 39 3.47 -15.87 9.17
C ASP A 39 3.95 -15.82 7.71
N LEU A 40 4.51 -14.67 7.28
CA LEU A 40 5.10 -14.53 5.95
C LEU A 40 6.41 -15.31 5.80
N LYS A 41 7.07 -15.65 6.90
CA LYS A 41 8.30 -16.47 6.87
C LYS A 41 8.05 -17.79 6.15
N GLY A 42 8.91 -18.12 5.18
CA GLY A 42 8.79 -19.31 4.37
C GLY A 42 7.65 -19.32 3.35
N LYS A 43 6.97 -18.19 3.12
CA LYS A 43 5.89 -18.07 2.14
C LYS A 43 6.36 -17.44 0.83
N ARG A 44 5.62 -17.68 -0.24
CA ARG A 44 5.78 -17.01 -1.55
C ARG A 44 4.94 -15.73 -1.54
N VAL A 45 5.61 -14.60 -1.47
CA VAL A 45 4.93 -13.30 -1.30
C VAL A 45 5.30 -12.37 -2.45
N ASN A 46 4.29 -11.85 -3.15
CA ASN A 46 4.51 -10.77 -4.08
C ASN A 46 4.59 -9.45 -3.29
N LEU A 47 5.78 -8.84 -3.30
CA LEU A 47 6.05 -7.61 -2.58
C LEU A 47 5.76 -6.35 -3.40
N GLY A 48 5.34 -6.52 -4.66
CA GLY A 48 5.23 -5.45 -5.66
C GLY A 48 6.45 -5.38 -6.57
N THR A 49 6.28 -4.72 -7.72
CA THR A 49 7.34 -4.59 -8.73
C THR A 49 8.55 -3.81 -8.21
N ALA A 50 9.73 -4.16 -8.70
CA ALA A 50 10.96 -3.49 -8.33
C ALA A 50 10.86 -1.97 -8.59
N GLY A 51 11.24 -1.17 -7.60
CA GLY A 51 11.18 0.30 -7.66
C GLY A 51 9.78 0.89 -7.38
N SER A 52 8.75 0.08 -7.17
CA SER A 52 7.42 0.57 -6.81
C SER A 52 7.33 1.03 -5.35
N GLY A 53 6.36 1.91 -5.06
CA GLY A 53 6.06 2.34 -3.69
C GLY A 53 5.56 1.17 -2.83
N THR A 54 4.80 0.23 -3.40
CA THR A 54 4.37 -1.00 -2.73
C THR A 54 5.57 -1.81 -2.25
N ARG A 55 6.55 -2.05 -3.15
CA ARG A 55 7.76 -2.80 -2.83
C ARG A 55 8.56 -2.13 -1.71
N ALA A 56 8.81 -0.83 -1.83
CA ALA A 56 9.55 -0.07 -0.83
C ALA A 56 8.86 -0.08 0.54
N THR A 57 7.52 0.06 0.57
CA THR A 57 6.74 0.00 1.80
C THR A 57 6.78 -1.40 2.42
N MET A 58 6.60 -2.45 1.62
CA MET A 58 6.57 -3.81 2.12
C MET A 58 7.93 -4.29 2.64
N GLU A 59 9.02 -3.94 1.97
CA GLU A 59 10.39 -4.23 2.45
C GLU A 59 10.67 -3.55 3.78
N LEU A 60 10.23 -2.30 3.94
CA LEU A 60 10.37 -1.57 5.20
C LEU A 60 9.53 -2.19 6.34
N VAL A 61 8.30 -2.62 6.04
CA VAL A 61 7.44 -3.33 6.98
C VAL A 61 8.06 -4.65 7.41
N LEU A 62 8.55 -5.45 6.47
CA LEU A 62 9.25 -6.71 6.78
C LEU A 62 10.47 -6.46 7.67
N GLN A 63 11.35 -5.53 7.28
CA GLN A 63 12.53 -5.18 8.07
C GLN A 63 12.18 -4.76 9.49
N THR A 64 11.15 -3.94 9.64
CA THR A 64 10.72 -3.47 10.97
C THR A 64 10.12 -4.60 11.80
N ALA A 65 9.48 -5.58 11.16
CA ALA A 65 8.96 -6.80 11.78
C ALA A 65 10.05 -7.85 12.09
N GLY A 66 11.31 -7.57 11.77
CA GLY A 66 12.44 -8.49 11.98
C GLY A 66 12.55 -9.58 10.91
N LEU A 67 11.91 -9.38 9.76
CA LEU A 67 11.98 -10.27 8.61
C LEU A 67 12.80 -9.63 7.49
N ARG A 68 13.49 -10.47 6.73
CA ARG A 68 14.19 -10.08 5.51
C ARG A 68 13.52 -10.75 4.31
N THR A 69 13.76 -10.25 3.13
CA THR A 69 13.28 -10.88 1.88
C THR A 69 13.76 -12.33 1.73
N GLU A 70 14.96 -12.63 2.25
CA GLU A 70 15.54 -13.98 2.26
C GLU A 70 14.84 -14.95 3.23
N ASP A 71 14.09 -14.45 4.19
CA ASP A 71 13.27 -15.27 5.10
C ASP A 71 11.98 -15.78 4.43
N LEU A 72 11.62 -15.22 3.29
CA LEU A 72 10.51 -15.69 2.45
C LEU A 72 10.95 -16.91 1.64
N LYS A 73 10.03 -17.81 1.30
CA LYS A 73 10.30 -18.88 0.33
C LYS A 73 10.60 -18.31 -1.06
N ALA A 74 9.89 -17.24 -1.43
CA ALA A 74 10.16 -16.45 -2.63
C ALA A 74 9.57 -15.03 -2.46
N ALA A 75 10.39 -14.02 -2.76
CA ALA A 75 9.95 -12.66 -2.95
C ALA A 75 9.63 -12.46 -4.43
N LEU A 76 8.35 -12.42 -4.77
CA LEU A 76 7.87 -12.37 -6.15
C LEU A 76 7.75 -10.93 -6.65
N ASP A 77 7.78 -10.80 -7.98
CA ASP A 77 7.56 -9.56 -8.73
C ASP A 77 6.52 -9.84 -9.84
N VAL A 78 5.27 -9.98 -9.44
CA VAL A 78 4.14 -10.26 -10.35
C VAL A 78 3.44 -8.95 -10.67
N LYS A 79 3.09 -8.76 -11.94
CA LYS A 79 2.35 -7.58 -12.39
C LYS A 79 0.99 -7.48 -11.70
N ILE A 80 0.55 -6.25 -11.45
CA ILE A 80 -0.68 -5.96 -10.70
C ILE A 80 -1.89 -6.72 -11.26
N VAL A 81 -2.07 -6.71 -12.58
CA VAL A 81 -3.20 -7.36 -13.26
C VAL A 81 -3.19 -8.91 -13.16
N GLU A 82 -2.03 -9.50 -12.87
CA GLU A 82 -1.85 -10.95 -12.75
C GLU A 82 -1.95 -11.43 -11.29
N MET A 83 -1.95 -10.52 -10.31
CA MET A 83 -1.98 -10.85 -8.88
C MET A 83 -3.18 -11.71 -8.49
N PRO A 84 -4.44 -11.36 -8.85
CA PRO A 84 -5.62 -12.15 -8.47
C PRO A 84 -5.54 -13.59 -8.97
N THR A 85 -5.28 -13.77 -10.25
CA THR A 85 -5.18 -15.09 -10.86
C THR A 85 -4.03 -15.91 -10.27
N SER A 86 -2.84 -15.31 -10.13
CA SER A 86 -1.67 -15.99 -9.57
C SER A 86 -1.88 -16.40 -8.10
N LEU A 87 -2.61 -15.60 -7.32
CA LEU A 87 -2.98 -15.96 -5.95
C LEU A 87 -3.94 -17.14 -5.94
N CYS A 88 -5.02 -17.08 -6.73
CA CYS A 88 -6.05 -18.12 -6.76
C CYS A 88 -5.57 -19.44 -7.37
N GLU A 89 -4.62 -19.40 -8.30
CA GLU A 89 -3.95 -20.58 -8.85
C GLU A 89 -2.83 -21.14 -7.95
N ALA A 90 -2.71 -20.63 -6.73
CA ALA A 90 -1.69 -21.05 -5.76
C ALA A 90 -0.23 -20.88 -6.25
N LYS A 91 0.02 -19.95 -7.19
CA LYS A 91 1.39 -19.59 -7.61
C LYS A 91 2.09 -18.73 -6.56
N MET A 92 1.31 -18.01 -5.75
CA MET A 92 1.76 -17.27 -4.56
C MET A 92 0.85 -17.55 -3.35
N ASP A 93 1.32 -17.23 -2.17
CA ASP A 93 0.59 -17.41 -0.91
C ASP A 93 -0.04 -16.10 -0.43
N ALA A 94 0.59 -14.97 -0.78
CA ALA A 94 0.11 -13.62 -0.49
C ALA A 94 0.67 -12.61 -1.49
N PHE A 95 0.00 -11.46 -1.58
CA PHE A 95 0.55 -10.27 -2.24
C PHE A 95 0.30 -9.02 -1.44
N ALA A 96 1.20 -8.05 -1.57
CA ALA A 96 1.04 -6.70 -1.04
C ALA A 96 0.65 -5.73 -2.15
N PHE A 97 -0.21 -4.77 -1.82
CA PHE A 97 -0.64 -3.71 -2.72
C PHE A 97 -0.94 -2.42 -1.96
N VAL A 98 -0.36 -1.31 -2.40
CA VAL A 98 -0.66 0.02 -1.84
C VAL A 98 -1.64 0.70 -2.78
N ALA A 99 -2.86 0.95 -2.30
CA ALA A 99 -3.94 1.54 -3.09
C ALA A 99 -5.03 2.16 -2.21
N GLY A 100 -5.89 2.96 -2.84
CA GLY A 100 -7.19 3.36 -2.27
C GLY A 100 -8.21 2.22 -2.34
N HIS A 101 -9.27 2.33 -1.55
CA HIS A 101 -10.38 1.38 -1.49
C HIS A 101 -11.73 2.05 -1.79
N PRO A 102 -12.64 1.34 -2.51
CA PRO A 102 -12.53 -0.01 -3.08
C PRO A 102 -11.56 -0.08 -4.26
N ASN A 103 -10.96 -1.27 -4.47
CA ASN A 103 -9.99 -1.50 -5.54
C ASN A 103 -10.38 -2.75 -6.35
N PRO A 104 -10.45 -2.69 -7.70
CA PRO A 104 -10.87 -3.82 -8.54
C PRO A 104 -9.95 -5.03 -8.44
N ILE A 105 -8.63 -4.85 -8.34
CA ILE A 105 -7.68 -5.98 -8.19
C ILE A 105 -7.96 -6.78 -6.92
N LEU A 106 -8.32 -6.10 -5.84
CA LEU A 106 -8.67 -6.75 -4.58
C LEU A 106 -10.04 -7.42 -4.64
N GLN A 107 -11.00 -6.82 -5.37
CA GLN A 107 -12.31 -7.42 -5.62
C GLN A 107 -12.19 -8.70 -6.45
N ASP A 108 -11.36 -8.69 -7.50
CA ASP A 108 -11.08 -9.85 -8.33
C ASP A 108 -10.47 -11.00 -7.51
N ALA A 109 -9.47 -10.70 -6.68
CA ALA A 109 -8.87 -11.70 -5.80
C ALA A 109 -9.90 -12.29 -4.82
N ALA A 110 -10.69 -11.44 -4.14
CA ALA A 110 -11.68 -11.86 -3.16
C ALA A 110 -12.88 -12.61 -3.78
N SER A 111 -13.15 -12.39 -5.07
CA SER A 111 -14.20 -13.08 -5.82
C SER A 111 -13.72 -14.39 -6.43
N GLY A 112 -12.45 -14.45 -6.83
CA GLY A 112 -11.85 -15.60 -7.52
C GLY A 112 -11.56 -16.79 -6.62
N CYS A 113 -11.19 -16.54 -5.35
CA CYS A 113 -10.92 -17.60 -4.37
C CYS A 113 -11.13 -17.11 -2.93
N ARG A 114 -10.98 -18.01 -1.96
CA ARG A 114 -11.06 -17.64 -0.54
C ARG A 114 -9.79 -16.92 -0.10
N THR A 115 -9.92 -15.64 0.18
CA THR A 115 -8.85 -14.77 0.62
C THR A 115 -9.15 -14.13 1.96
N ARG A 116 -8.11 -13.60 2.58
CA ARG A 116 -8.24 -12.70 3.73
C ARG A 116 -7.30 -11.51 3.57
N ILE A 117 -7.71 -10.38 4.10
CA ILE A 117 -6.82 -9.25 4.32
C ILE A 117 -6.12 -9.48 5.65
N VAL A 118 -4.80 -9.47 5.62
CA VAL A 118 -3.96 -9.69 6.81
C VAL A 118 -3.70 -8.34 7.48
N PRO A 119 -4.00 -8.18 8.77
CA PRO A 119 -3.74 -6.94 9.47
C PRO A 119 -2.23 -6.63 9.51
N VAL A 120 -1.89 -5.35 9.29
CA VAL A 120 -0.53 -4.84 9.38
C VAL A 120 -0.42 -3.99 10.65
N THR A 121 -0.18 -4.65 11.77
CA THR A 121 -0.22 -4.08 13.12
C THR A 121 0.88 -4.63 14.02
N GLY A 122 0.94 -4.10 15.22
CA GLY A 122 1.82 -4.55 16.30
C GLY A 122 2.95 -3.58 16.61
N PRO A 123 3.73 -3.83 17.68
CA PRO A 123 4.73 -2.89 18.18
C PRO A 123 5.81 -2.49 17.16
N ALA A 124 6.12 -3.40 16.21
CA ALA A 124 7.05 -3.11 15.12
C ALA A 124 6.47 -2.06 14.16
N VAL A 125 5.22 -2.24 13.76
CA VAL A 125 4.50 -1.29 12.89
C VAL A 125 4.31 0.06 13.60
N ASP A 126 4.07 0.03 14.90
CA ASP A 126 3.94 1.26 15.71
C ASP A 126 5.23 2.08 15.70
N ARG A 127 6.38 1.42 15.86
CA ARG A 127 7.70 2.07 15.75
C ARG A 127 7.95 2.60 14.34
N LEU A 128 7.51 1.87 13.31
CA LEU A 128 7.63 2.31 11.92
C LEU A 128 6.89 3.63 11.70
N VAL A 129 5.62 3.70 12.10
CA VAL A 129 4.81 4.93 11.96
C VAL A 129 5.41 6.08 12.77
N ALA A 130 5.88 5.83 13.99
CA ALA A 130 6.51 6.86 14.82
C ALA A 130 7.81 7.43 14.22
N SER A 131 8.58 6.60 13.50
CA SER A 131 9.87 7.00 12.90
C SER A 131 9.78 7.53 11.47
N HIS A 132 8.63 7.36 10.82
CA HIS A 132 8.40 7.76 9.43
C HIS A 132 7.10 8.56 9.31
N PRO A 133 7.15 9.90 9.43
CA PRO A 133 5.98 10.76 9.55
C PRO A 133 5.08 10.80 8.31
N TYR A 134 5.49 10.18 7.20
CA TYR A 134 4.65 10.01 6.00
C TYR A 134 3.79 8.74 6.05
N TYR A 135 4.01 7.84 7.00
CA TYR A 135 3.08 6.75 7.28
C TYR A 135 2.10 7.14 8.38
N MET A 136 0.86 6.70 8.23
CA MET A 136 -0.18 6.83 9.25
C MET A 136 -0.87 5.49 9.49
N ARG A 137 -1.45 5.33 10.68
CA ARG A 137 -2.36 4.22 10.94
C ARG A 137 -3.68 4.47 10.24
N THR A 138 -4.20 3.44 9.62
CA THR A 138 -5.46 3.49 8.90
C THR A 138 -6.13 2.11 8.95
N SER A 139 -7.24 1.96 8.29
CA SER A 139 -7.93 0.68 8.16
C SER A 139 -8.55 0.54 6.78
N ILE A 140 -8.61 -0.69 6.29
CA ILE A 140 -9.41 -1.06 5.13
C ILE A 140 -10.83 -1.29 5.64
N PRO A 141 -11.86 -0.63 5.08
CA PRO A 141 -13.24 -0.76 5.57
C PRO A 141 -13.74 -2.20 5.49
N GLY A 142 -14.53 -2.61 6.48
CA GLY A 142 -15.25 -3.89 6.43
C GLY A 142 -16.38 -3.86 5.40
N GLY A 143 -16.75 -5.02 4.89
CA GLY A 143 -17.84 -5.19 3.93
C GLY A 143 -17.51 -4.80 2.49
N VAL A 144 -16.31 -4.26 2.23
CA VAL A 144 -15.88 -3.84 0.88
C VAL A 144 -15.48 -5.04 0.02
N TYR A 145 -14.89 -6.06 0.63
CA TYR A 145 -14.42 -7.27 -0.05
C TYR A 145 -15.04 -8.51 0.54
N LYS A 146 -15.38 -9.49 -0.31
CA LYS A 146 -15.92 -10.77 0.13
C LYS A 146 -15.00 -11.44 1.15
N GLY A 147 -15.56 -11.85 2.30
CA GLY A 147 -14.79 -12.47 3.39
C GLY A 147 -14.05 -11.48 4.29
N THR A 148 -14.31 -10.17 4.16
CA THR A 148 -13.75 -9.14 5.03
C THR A 148 -14.88 -8.31 5.63
N ASP A 149 -15.55 -8.83 6.66
CA ASP A 149 -16.76 -8.23 7.23
C ASP A 149 -16.45 -7.09 8.22
N SER A 150 -15.26 -7.09 8.80
CA SER A 150 -14.82 -6.08 9.77
C SER A 150 -13.65 -5.25 9.23
N PRO A 151 -13.48 -4.00 9.70
CA PRO A 151 -12.33 -3.19 9.32
C PRO A 151 -11.00 -3.89 9.63
N GLN A 152 -10.06 -3.85 8.69
CA GLN A 152 -8.74 -4.45 8.84
C GLN A 152 -7.70 -3.36 9.08
N PRO A 153 -7.08 -3.30 10.27
CA PRO A 153 -6.11 -2.27 10.58
C PRO A 153 -4.82 -2.45 9.78
N THR A 154 -4.29 -1.34 9.30
CA THR A 154 -3.08 -1.31 8.48
C THR A 154 -2.39 0.05 8.61
N ILE A 155 -1.38 0.28 7.78
CA ILE A 155 -0.75 1.58 7.59
C ILE A 155 -1.01 2.09 6.18
N GLY A 156 -0.83 3.39 5.98
CA GLY A 156 -0.98 4.02 4.68
C GLY A 156 -0.17 5.29 4.58
N THR A 157 -0.22 5.86 3.39
CA THR A 157 0.27 7.19 3.06
C THR A 157 -0.86 8.01 2.45
N THR A 158 -0.65 9.30 2.23
CA THR A 158 -1.61 10.11 1.47
C THR A 158 -1.10 10.31 0.04
N THR A 159 -2.01 10.15 -0.93
CA THR A 159 -1.78 10.65 -2.28
C THR A 159 -1.76 12.16 -2.23
N THR A 160 -0.71 12.78 -2.74
CA THR A 160 -0.49 14.22 -2.67
C THR A 160 -0.28 14.79 -4.08
N ILE A 161 -1.00 15.84 -4.42
CA ILE A 161 -0.71 16.61 -5.64
C ILE A 161 0.51 17.46 -5.39
N VAL A 162 1.52 17.28 -6.25
CA VAL A 162 2.78 18.02 -6.18
C VAL A 162 3.04 18.76 -7.48
N VAL A 163 3.70 19.92 -7.36
CA VAL A 163 4.09 20.77 -8.48
C VAL A 163 5.56 21.20 -8.37
N SER A 164 6.11 21.74 -9.46
CA SER A 164 7.42 22.39 -9.41
C SER A 164 7.35 23.70 -8.63
N ALA A 165 8.42 24.02 -7.91
CA ALA A 165 8.62 25.34 -7.32
C ALA A 165 8.71 26.47 -8.38
N ASP A 166 8.96 26.11 -9.62
CA ASP A 166 9.03 27.05 -10.75
C ASP A 166 7.64 27.31 -11.39
N MET A 167 6.58 26.62 -10.89
CA MET A 167 5.21 26.88 -11.37
C MET A 167 4.77 28.28 -10.98
N PRO A 168 4.16 29.06 -11.90
CA PRO A 168 3.57 30.36 -11.58
C PRO A 168 2.51 30.24 -10.47
N GLU A 169 2.49 31.20 -9.56
CA GLU A 169 1.61 31.18 -8.38
C GLU A 169 0.12 31.22 -8.77
N ASP A 170 -0.23 31.98 -9.79
CA ASP A 170 -1.59 32.06 -10.34
C ASP A 170 -2.07 30.72 -10.90
N VAL A 171 -1.17 29.94 -11.53
CA VAL A 171 -1.49 28.59 -12.02
C VAL A 171 -1.70 27.63 -10.83
N ALA A 172 -0.80 27.65 -9.84
CA ALA A 172 -0.95 26.82 -8.63
C ALA A 172 -2.23 27.15 -7.86
N TYR A 173 -2.54 28.44 -7.74
CA TYR A 173 -3.80 28.92 -7.16
C TYR A 173 -5.01 28.46 -7.98
N GLY A 174 -4.96 28.61 -9.31
CA GLY A 174 -6.04 28.19 -10.22
C GLY A 174 -6.36 26.70 -10.10
N ILE A 175 -5.34 25.84 -10.06
CA ILE A 175 -5.50 24.39 -9.86
C ILE A 175 -6.18 24.10 -8.52
N THR A 176 -5.65 24.67 -7.44
CA THR A 176 -6.18 24.46 -6.10
C THR A 176 -7.63 24.95 -5.99
N LYS A 177 -7.88 26.16 -6.47
CA LYS A 177 -9.23 26.76 -6.47
C LYS A 177 -10.23 25.94 -7.28
N ALA A 178 -9.86 25.47 -8.47
CA ALA A 178 -10.75 24.66 -9.31
C ALA A 178 -11.19 23.37 -8.62
N VAL A 179 -10.28 22.71 -7.89
CA VAL A 179 -10.60 21.50 -7.14
C VAL A 179 -11.50 21.80 -5.95
N PHE A 180 -11.19 22.82 -5.15
CA PHE A 180 -11.95 23.10 -3.92
C PHE A 180 -13.29 23.79 -4.18
N ASP A 181 -13.43 24.57 -5.25
CA ASP A 181 -14.70 25.14 -5.66
C ASP A 181 -15.68 24.09 -6.23
N ASN A 182 -15.15 22.97 -6.75
CA ASN A 182 -15.92 21.87 -7.34
C ASN A 182 -15.65 20.55 -6.58
N PHE A 183 -15.51 20.62 -5.26
CA PHE A 183 -15.06 19.47 -4.46
C PHE A 183 -16.01 18.27 -4.53
N ASP A 184 -17.33 18.51 -4.67
CA ASP A 184 -18.32 17.44 -4.77
C ASP A 184 -18.22 16.68 -6.09
N ASP A 185 -17.78 17.31 -7.18
CA ASP A 185 -17.53 16.66 -8.47
C ASP A 185 -16.17 15.96 -8.51
N PHE A 186 -15.22 16.45 -7.70
CA PHE A 186 -13.85 15.92 -7.66
C PHE A 186 -13.76 14.61 -6.88
N ARG A 187 -14.55 14.40 -5.85
CA ARG A 187 -14.53 13.22 -4.98
C ARG A 187 -15.47 12.12 -5.49
#